data_b442b0c8d1c50e745b9ce93be15d5aa6
#
_entry.id   b442b0c8d1c50e745b9ce93be15d5aa6
#
_cell.length_a   1.000
_cell.length_b   1.000
_cell.length_c   1.000
_cell.angle_alpha   90.00
_cell.angle_beta   90.00
_cell.angle_gamma   90.00
#
_symmetry.space_group_name_H-M   'P 1'
#
loop_
_entity.id
_entity.type
_entity.pdbx_description
1 polymer ?
#
loop_
_entity_poly.entity_id
_entity_poly.type
_entity_poly.pdbx_seq_one_letter_code
_entity_poly.pdbx_strand_id
1 'polypeptide(L)'
;MDHIRNIAIIAHVDHGKTTLVDCLLKQSGTFRANQAISNEERIMDSMDLEREKGITIRAKNAAFKYKDYHINIVDTPGHADFGGEVERIMNMIDGVLLVVDATDGPQAQTRFVLRKALEAGAKPIVVINKIDRENANPHRVLDEVFDLFVSLHATDEQLDFPTVYTSAKEGYAKIDIKVPSTDMSLLFDAIVKYIPAPRAHAGVEFKMLVANLDYSDYLGRIAFGKIYSGKVKIGDAAACLHGDGRKTEGKITAIFHFEGLKRIEITEAHAGDVVGVAGFEDVFIGETITDNITRQPLPFVPIDPPTIQMQFAVNDGPLAGLDGKLVTARHIWERLTKEIRTNVALRISQTDAPNIFNVCGRGEMQIAILVEQMRREGHEVLVSRPEVIYQKDPEGKLLEPIEKLFLEIPKEAMGVAMENLSGRKADIVHMDHHGNEVTIEALIPMRGLIGFETDLVNMTRGLGVMSHLFHEYGPDRGEIVARKNGSLVSMEDGEAMSYALNMVQERGRLMVEPGEKIYKGMIVGENARENDIPVNPCKAKRLTNMRSQGDGKGIQLDPPLRMSLERALEYIGPDEYVEATPKHLRLRKKILDENQRKRAAQSRAPKAVLA
;
A
#
# COMPACT_ATOMS: atom_id res chain seq x y z
N MET A 1 34.15 3.89 -3.06
CA MET A 1 32.99 4.75 -3.34
C MET A 1 32.69 4.86 -4.82
N ASP A 2 33.67 5.12 -5.67
CA ASP A 2 33.45 5.39 -7.11
C ASP A 2 32.80 4.25 -7.89
N HIS A 3 32.94 3.03 -7.40
CA HIS A 3 32.39 1.81 -8.00
C HIS A 3 31.01 1.38 -7.43
N ILE A 4 30.34 2.22 -6.63
CA ILE A 4 29.01 1.95 -6.07
C ILE A 4 27.98 2.81 -6.80
N ARG A 5 26.81 2.26 -7.08
CA ARG A 5 25.63 2.98 -7.59
C ARG A 5 24.42 2.56 -6.80
N ASN A 6 23.74 3.52 -6.17
CA ASN A 6 22.51 3.29 -5.40
C ASN A 6 21.35 3.86 -6.19
N ILE A 7 20.46 3.02 -6.68
CA ILE A 7 19.34 3.42 -7.53
C ILE A 7 18.00 2.92 -6.96
N ALA A 8 16.95 3.71 -7.16
CA ALA A 8 15.58 3.24 -7.03
C ALA A 8 14.93 3.07 -8.40
N ILE A 9 13.95 2.19 -8.49
CA ILE A 9 13.16 2.02 -9.71
C ILE A 9 11.74 2.49 -9.44
N ILE A 10 11.32 3.49 -10.18
CA ILE A 10 10.01 4.14 -10.11
C ILE A 10 9.21 3.77 -11.35
N ALA A 11 8.01 3.29 -11.18
CA ALA A 11 7.09 3.00 -12.27
C ALA A 11 5.66 3.03 -11.78
N HIS A 12 4.73 3.29 -12.67
CA HIS A 12 3.32 2.97 -12.44
C HIS A 12 3.10 1.45 -12.45
N VAL A 13 1.99 1.00 -11.86
CA VAL A 13 1.54 -0.40 -11.95
C VAL A 13 1.47 -0.81 -13.43
N ASP A 14 1.92 -2.01 -13.73
CA ASP A 14 1.97 -2.58 -15.09
C ASP A 14 2.91 -1.92 -16.10
N HIS A 15 3.69 -0.88 -15.77
CA HIS A 15 4.71 -0.33 -16.66
C HIS A 15 5.94 -1.24 -16.85
N GLY A 16 5.98 -2.38 -16.14
CA GLY A 16 7.00 -3.41 -16.29
C GLY A 16 8.22 -3.25 -15.39
N LYS A 17 8.05 -2.60 -14.24
CA LYS A 17 9.09 -2.45 -13.20
C LYS A 17 9.71 -3.79 -12.81
N THR A 18 8.90 -4.72 -12.32
CA THR A 18 9.36 -6.04 -11.86
C THR A 18 10.04 -6.82 -12.99
N THR A 19 9.47 -6.79 -14.20
CA THR A 19 10.06 -7.45 -15.38
C THR A 19 11.44 -6.86 -15.73
N LEU A 20 11.59 -5.52 -15.61
CA LEU A 20 12.87 -4.85 -15.87
C LEU A 20 13.92 -5.25 -14.83
N VAL A 21 13.55 -5.27 -13.54
CA VAL A 21 14.45 -5.68 -12.46
C VAL A 21 14.89 -7.13 -12.64
N ASP A 22 13.94 -8.03 -12.93
CA ASP A 22 14.24 -9.44 -13.21
C ASP A 22 15.21 -9.59 -14.38
N CYS A 23 14.99 -8.83 -15.45
CA CYS A 23 15.86 -8.84 -16.61
C CYS A 23 17.28 -8.35 -16.27
N LEU A 24 17.39 -7.25 -15.50
CA LEU A 24 18.68 -6.73 -15.04
C LEU A 24 19.42 -7.75 -14.16
N LEU A 25 18.74 -8.34 -13.18
CA LEU A 25 19.33 -9.36 -12.32
C LEU A 25 19.77 -10.61 -13.08
N LYS A 26 18.99 -11.06 -14.07
CA LYS A 26 19.35 -12.21 -14.92
C LYS A 26 20.55 -11.92 -15.81
N GLN A 27 20.57 -10.77 -16.48
CA GLN A 27 21.64 -10.41 -17.43
C GLN A 27 22.93 -9.92 -16.78
N SER A 28 22.87 -9.47 -15.51
CA SER A 28 24.08 -9.12 -14.73
C SER A 28 24.98 -10.31 -14.41
N GLY A 29 24.51 -11.55 -14.62
CA GLY A 29 25.25 -12.76 -14.25
C GLY A 29 25.22 -13.09 -12.76
N THR A 30 24.40 -12.38 -11.98
CA THR A 30 24.27 -12.59 -10.53
C THR A 30 23.72 -13.97 -10.17
N PHE A 31 22.88 -14.54 -11.04
CA PHE A 31 22.36 -15.90 -10.89
C PHE A 31 23.16 -16.89 -11.75
N ARG A 32 23.61 -18.00 -11.13
CA ARG A 32 24.24 -19.08 -11.90
C ARG A 32 23.15 -19.78 -12.75
N ALA A 33 23.51 -20.17 -13.97
CA ALA A 33 22.60 -20.77 -14.96
C ALA A 33 21.81 -21.99 -14.47
N ASN A 34 22.27 -22.67 -13.43
CA ASN A 34 21.66 -23.87 -12.84
C ASN A 34 20.82 -23.60 -11.57
N GLN A 35 20.57 -22.35 -11.19
CA GLN A 35 19.69 -22.06 -10.06
C GLN A 35 18.23 -22.06 -10.52
N ALA A 36 17.35 -22.74 -9.79
CA ALA A 36 15.91 -22.80 -10.08
C ALA A 36 15.28 -21.39 -10.23
N ILE A 37 15.82 -20.42 -9.49
CA ILE A 37 15.43 -19.00 -9.49
C ILE A 37 15.62 -18.32 -10.87
N SER A 38 16.55 -18.81 -11.71
CA SER A 38 16.78 -18.22 -13.05
C SER A 38 15.58 -18.38 -14.00
N ASN A 39 14.70 -19.33 -13.71
CA ASN A 39 13.50 -19.62 -14.51
C ASN A 39 12.20 -19.07 -13.91
N GLU A 40 12.27 -18.47 -12.71
CA GLU A 40 11.09 -17.84 -12.11
C GLU A 40 10.84 -16.47 -12.74
N GLU A 41 9.57 -16.17 -13.00
CA GLU A 41 9.09 -14.85 -13.33
C GLU A 41 8.77 -14.10 -12.04
N ARG A 42 8.98 -12.76 -12.02
CA ARG A 42 8.72 -11.89 -10.87
C ARG A 42 9.54 -12.27 -9.62
N ILE A 43 10.84 -12.39 -9.79
CA ILE A 43 11.78 -12.78 -8.72
C ILE A 43 11.72 -11.81 -7.52
N MET A 44 11.46 -10.51 -7.78
CA MET A 44 11.32 -9.50 -6.73
C MET A 44 9.99 -9.61 -5.96
N ASP A 45 8.91 -10.10 -6.57
CA ASP A 45 7.61 -10.23 -5.91
C ASP A 45 7.58 -11.51 -5.04
N SER A 46 8.16 -11.43 -3.84
CA SER A 46 8.32 -12.57 -2.95
C SER A 46 7.04 -12.94 -2.19
N MET A 47 6.06 -12.03 -2.12
CA MET A 47 4.78 -12.26 -1.47
C MET A 47 3.72 -12.69 -2.49
N ASP A 48 2.92 -13.71 -2.15
CA ASP A 48 1.82 -14.15 -3.03
C ASP A 48 0.84 -13.01 -3.33
N LEU A 49 0.58 -12.14 -2.35
CA LEU A 49 -0.29 -10.98 -2.51
C LEU A 49 0.26 -9.95 -3.52
N GLU A 50 1.57 -9.74 -3.57
CA GLU A 50 2.20 -8.88 -4.59
C GLU A 50 2.01 -9.45 -5.99
N ARG A 51 2.19 -10.78 -6.14
CA ARG A 51 1.99 -11.48 -7.41
C ARG A 51 0.53 -11.44 -7.88
N GLU A 52 -0.42 -11.61 -6.95
CA GLU A 52 -1.86 -11.59 -7.25
C GLU A 52 -2.35 -10.19 -7.59
N LYS A 53 -1.92 -9.17 -6.85
CA LYS A 53 -2.36 -7.78 -7.03
C LYS A 53 -1.54 -7.01 -8.07
N GLY A 54 -0.38 -7.53 -8.47
CA GLY A 54 0.52 -6.87 -9.42
C GLY A 54 1.21 -5.61 -8.87
N ILE A 55 1.19 -5.40 -7.54
CA ILE A 55 1.77 -4.22 -6.89
C ILE A 55 2.90 -4.60 -5.93
N THR A 56 3.92 -3.76 -5.82
CA THR A 56 4.93 -3.87 -4.78
C THR A 56 4.36 -3.34 -3.46
N ILE A 57 4.32 -4.19 -2.44
CA ILE A 57 3.77 -3.86 -1.10
C ILE A 57 4.89 -3.40 -0.18
N ARG A 58 6.02 -4.10 -0.18
CA ARG A 58 7.19 -3.78 0.65
C ARG A 58 8.38 -3.42 -0.21
N ALA A 59 9.10 -2.38 0.19
CA ALA A 59 10.39 -2.05 -0.40
C ALA A 59 11.37 -3.22 -0.25
N LYS A 60 12.05 -3.56 -1.32
CA LYS A 60 13.03 -4.64 -1.34
C LYS A 60 14.35 -4.14 -1.87
N ASN A 61 15.41 -4.66 -1.27
CA ASN A 61 16.76 -4.37 -1.72
C ASN A 61 17.29 -5.56 -2.53
N ALA A 62 17.90 -5.24 -3.65
CA ALA A 62 18.66 -6.18 -4.46
C ALA A 62 20.00 -5.53 -4.84
N ALA A 63 20.98 -6.33 -5.19
CA ALA A 63 22.23 -5.80 -5.73
C ALA A 63 22.81 -6.75 -6.75
N PHE A 64 23.53 -6.19 -7.72
CA PHE A 64 24.28 -6.95 -8.72
C PHE A 64 25.60 -6.28 -9.07
N LYS A 65 26.51 -7.06 -9.64
CA LYS A 65 27.79 -6.56 -10.13
C LYS A 65 27.71 -6.39 -11.65
N TYR A 66 28.17 -5.25 -12.14
CA TYR A 66 28.36 -5.02 -13.57
C TYR A 66 29.74 -4.40 -13.79
N LYS A 67 30.61 -5.10 -14.52
CA LYS A 67 32.06 -4.77 -14.61
C LYS A 67 32.63 -4.65 -13.17
N ASP A 68 33.26 -3.55 -12.85
CA ASP A 68 33.83 -3.28 -11.52
C ASP A 68 32.85 -2.55 -10.58
N TYR A 69 31.59 -2.36 -11.01
CA TYR A 69 30.57 -1.63 -10.23
C TYR A 69 29.68 -2.56 -9.44
N HIS A 70 29.38 -2.15 -8.21
CA HIS A 70 28.34 -2.72 -7.36
C HIS A 70 27.10 -1.82 -7.43
N ILE A 71 26.01 -2.34 -7.97
CA ILE A 71 24.78 -1.58 -8.19
C ILE A 71 23.73 -2.10 -7.22
N ASN A 72 23.35 -1.25 -6.27
CA ASN A 72 22.25 -1.50 -5.35
C ASN A 72 20.95 -0.99 -5.97
N ILE A 73 19.93 -1.84 -6.00
CA ILE A 73 18.58 -1.51 -6.42
C ILE A 73 17.68 -1.52 -5.20
N VAL A 74 16.92 -0.45 -5.03
CA VAL A 74 15.82 -0.41 -4.07
C VAL A 74 14.52 -0.36 -4.86
N ASP A 75 13.73 -1.43 -4.74
CA ASP A 75 12.40 -1.50 -5.34
C ASP A 75 11.42 -0.69 -4.51
N THR A 76 10.71 0.26 -5.13
CA THR A 76 9.82 1.19 -4.44
C THR A 76 8.37 0.81 -4.63
N PRO A 77 7.53 0.83 -3.57
CA PRO A 77 6.10 0.76 -3.72
C PRO A 77 5.58 1.92 -4.59
N GLY A 78 4.62 1.64 -5.45
CA GLY A 78 4.02 2.68 -6.31
C GLY A 78 2.77 3.33 -5.70
N HIS A 79 2.13 2.69 -4.72
CA HIS A 79 0.85 3.13 -4.16
C HIS A 79 1.04 4.20 -3.07
N ALA A 80 0.14 5.18 -3.02
CA ALA A 80 0.19 6.31 -2.08
C ALA A 80 0.19 5.90 -0.60
N ASP A 81 -0.54 4.84 -0.23
CA ASP A 81 -0.59 4.31 1.14
C ASP A 81 0.78 3.90 1.70
N PHE A 82 1.76 3.66 0.81
CA PHE A 82 3.14 3.33 1.15
C PHE A 82 4.11 4.51 0.99
N GLY A 83 3.58 5.73 0.88
CA GLY A 83 4.38 6.97 0.67
C GLY A 83 5.53 7.15 1.67
N GLY A 84 5.34 6.74 2.91
CA GLY A 84 6.40 6.77 3.91
C GLY A 84 7.58 5.82 3.65
N GLU A 85 7.36 4.72 2.95
CA GLU A 85 8.46 3.87 2.50
C GLU A 85 9.24 4.53 1.37
N VAL A 86 8.54 5.22 0.47
CA VAL A 86 9.16 5.95 -0.63
C VAL A 86 10.09 7.05 -0.11
N GLU A 87 9.64 7.88 0.83
CA GLU A 87 10.46 8.97 1.38
C GLU A 87 11.76 8.47 2.04
N ARG A 88 11.70 7.32 2.72
CA ARG A 88 12.88 6.71 3.36
C ARG A 88 13.88 6.20 2.34
N ILE A 89 13.38 5.56 1.28
CA ILE A 89 14.20 5.01 0.21
C ILE A 89 14.96 6.13 -0.50
N MET A 90 14.33 7.30 -0.71
CA MET A 90 14.94 8.44 -1.38
C MET A 90 16.22 8.91 -0.69
N ASN A 91 16.39 8.68 0.61
CA ASN A 91 17.62 9.00 1.34
C ASN A 91 18.75 7.97 1.13
N MET A 92 18.43 6.77 0.66
CA MET A 92 19.44 5.73 0.41
C MET A 92 20.03 5.79 -0.99
N ILE A 93 19.35 6.43 -1.94
CA ILE A 93 19.69 6.38 -3.36
C ILE A 93 20.40 7.65 -3.83
N ASP A 94 21.08 7.52 -4.94
CA ASP A 94 21.79 8.62 -5.61
C ASP A 94 21.21 8.89 -7.01
N GLY A 95 20.41 7.94 -7.54
CA GLY A 95 19.67 8.10 -8.78
C GLY A 95 18.42 7.25 -8.87
N VAL A 96 17.60 7.54 -9.88
CA VAL A 96 16.34 6.85 -10.13
C VAL A 96 16.21 6.42 -11.58
N LEU A 97 15.67 5.22 -11.80
CA LEU A 97 15.19 4.77 -13.10
C LEU A 97 13.68 5.01 -13.14
N LEU A 98 13.23 5.97 -13.94
CA LEU A 98 11.84 6.23 -14.19
C LEU A 98 11.37 5.38 -15.37
N VAL A 99 10.62 4.32 -15.08
CA VAL A 99 10.12 3.39 -16.10
C VAL A 99 8.72 3.79 -16.53
N VAL A 100 8.56 4.09 -17.81
CA VAL A 100 7.30 4.52 -18.41
C VAL A 100 6.93 3.62 -19.59
N ASP A 101 5.67 3.20 -19.67
CA ASP A 101 5.17 2.42 -20.81
C ASP A 101 5.12 3.28 -22.07
N ALA A 102 5.66 2.78 -23.16
CA ALA A 102 5.70 3.47 -24.46
C ALA A 102 4.30 3.69 -25.08
N THR A 103 3.27 3.02 -24.56
CA THR A 103 1.88 3.16 -25.01
C THR A 103 1.10 4.15 -24.15
N ASP A 104 1.19 4.00 -22.83
CA ASP A 104 0.31 4.66 -21.87
C ASP A 104 0.85 6.02 -21.39
N GLY A 105 2.19 6.21 -21.43
CA GLY A 105 2.82 7.42 -20.93
C GLY A 105 2.95 7.48 -19.39
N PRO A 106 3.39 8.61 -18.81
CA PRO A 106 3.52 8.78 -17.37
C PRO A 106 2.14 8.93 -16.73
N GLN A 107 1.88 8.16 -15.65
CA GLN A 107 0.62 8.12 -14.92
C GLN A 107 0.69 8.84 -13.57
N ALA A 108 -0.47 9.17 -12.96
CA ALA A 108 -0.57 9.97 -11.73
C ALA A 108 0.25 9.45 -10.54
N GLN A 109 0.32 8.13 -10.33
CA GLN A 109 1.11 7.55 -9.23
C GLN A 109 2.62 7.80 -9.40
N THR A 110 3.10 7.84 -10.65
CA THR A 110 4.51 8.13 -10.97
C THR A 110 4.90 9.54 -10.53
N ARG A 111 3.99 10.49 -10.63
CA ARG A 111 4.17 11.91 -10.31
C ARG A 111 4.64 12.14 -8.88
N PHE A 112 4.05 11.43 -7.93
CA PHE A 112 4.43 11.53 -6.52
C PHE A 112 5.85 11.04 -6.24
N VAL A 113 6.13 9.79 -6.63
CA VAL A 113 7.43 9.15 -6.35
C VAL A 113 8.54 9.90 -7.04
N LEU A 114 8.30 10.36 -8.27
CA LEU A 114 9.25 11.18 -9.03
C LEU A 114 9.51 12.52 -8.34
N ARG A 115 8.47 13.24 -7.87
CA ARG A 115 8.64 14.50 -7.13
C ARG A 115 9.54 14.30 -5.91
N LYS A 116 9.29 13.27 -5.09
CA LYS A 116 10.12 12.97 -3.92
C LYS A 116 11.56 12.63 -4.29
N ALA A 117 11.78 11.94 -5.39
CA ALA A 117 13.12 11.65 -5.89
C ALA A 117 13.86 12.94 -6.33
N LEU A 118 13.18 13.84 -7.05
CA LEU A 118 13.73 15.11 -7.49
C LEU A 118 14.03 16.04 -6.31
N GLU A 119 13.12 16.14 -5.32
CA GLU A 119 13.33 16.89 -4.07
C GLU A 119 14.55 16.37 -3.29
N ALA A 120 14.77 15.06 -3.26
CA ALA A 120 15.95 14.44 -2.66
C ALA A 120 17.24 14.64 -3.50
N GLY A 121 17.13 15.26 -4.67
CA GLY A 121 18.24 15.53 -5.60
C GLY A 121 18.79 14.26 -6.26
N ALA A 122 18.01 13.19 -6.39
CA ALA A 122 18.41 12.01 -7.15
C ALA A 122 18.51 12.33 -8.65
N LYS A 123 19.50 11.75 -9.34
CA LYS A 123 19.65 11.91 -10.80
C LYS A 123 18.73 10.95 -11.52
N PRO A 124 17.83 11.43 -12.40
CA PRO A 124 16.92 10.58 -13.14
C PRO A 124 17.55 10.00 -14.40
N ILE A 125 17.18 8.76 -14.73
CA ILE A 125 17.30 8.15 -16.06
C ILE A 125 15.90 7.73 -16.47
N VAL A 126 15.43 8.19 -17.61
CA VAL A 126 14.12 7.82 -18.16
C VAL A 126 14.26 6.54 -18.96
N VAL A 127 13.44 5.54 -18.63
CA VAL A 127 13.41 4.23 -19.30
C VAL A 127 12.03 4.07 -19.93
N ILE A 128 11.95 4.28 -21.25
CA ILE A 128 10.72 4.07 -22.01
C ILE A 128 10.66 2.58 -22.37
N ASN A 129 9.77 1.86 -21.66
CA ASN A 129 9.66 0.41 -21.75
C ASN A 129 8.51 -0.04 -22.68
N LYS A 130 8.53 -1.31 -23.06
CA LYS A 130 7.55 -1.97 -23.94
C LYS A 130 7.51 -1.37 -25.35
N ILE A 131 8.65 -0.98 -25.87
CA ILE A 131 8.78 -0.47 -27.26
C ILE A 131 8.51 -1.54 -28.33
N ASP A 132 8.37 -2.80 -27.93
CA ASP A 132 7.98 -3.94 -28.76
C ASP A 132 6.49 -3.98 -29.12
N ARG A 133 5.65 -3.17 -28.44
CA ARG A 133 4.21 -3.13 -28.71
C ARG A 133 3.90 -2.40 -30.03
N GLU A 134 2.90 -2.89 -30.75
CA GLU A 134 2.45 -2.29 -32.04
C GLU A 134 1.99 -0.83 -31.90
N ASN A 135 1.37 -0.50 -30.77
CA ASN A 135 0.84 0.84 -30.47
C ASN A 135 1.85 1.74 -29.71
N ALA A 136 3.09 1.31 -29.57
CA ALA A 136 4.11 2.09 -28.87
C ALA A 136 4.41 3.40 -29.63
N ASN A 137 4.40 4.52 -28.89
CA ASN A 137 4.81 5.82 -29.41
C ASN A 137 5.85 6.47 -28.46
N PRO A 138 7.11 6.01 -28.50
CA PRO A 138 8.14 6.45 -27.58
C PRO A 138 8.45 7.96 -27.64
N HIS A 139 8.28 8.60 -28.80
CA HIS A 139 8.53 10.04 -28.95
C HIS A 139 7.46 10.87 -28.21
N ARG A 140 6.16 10.54 -28.39
CA ARG A 140 5.08 11.18 -27.64
C ARG A 140 5.28 11.03 -26.13
N VAL A 141 5.58 9.82 -25.69
CA VAL A 141 5.80 9.53 -24.27
C VAL A 141 7.00 10.29 -23.70
N LEU A 142 8.05 10.49 -24.48
CA LEU A 142 9.22 11.30 -24.08
C LEU A 142 8.83 12.76 -23.85
N ASP A 143 8.01 13.34 -24.75
CA ASP A 143 7.50 14.71 -24.61
C ASP A 143 6.61 14.84 -23.37
N GLU A 144 5.71 13.88 -23.11
CA GLU A 144 4.85 13.85 -21.91
C GLU A 144 5.67 13.71 -20.60
N VAL A 145 6.75 12.92 -20.64
CA VAL A 145 7.67 12.81 -19.49
C VAL A 145 8.40 14.14 -19.27
N PHE A 146 8.83 14.82 -20.32
CA PHE A 146 9.46 16.14 -20.19
C PHE A 146 8.48 17.16 -19.58
N ASP A 147 7.23 17.20 -20.03
CA ASP A 147 6.18 18.07 -19.47
C ASP A 147 5.90 17.72 -18.00
N LEU A 148 5.94 16.42 -17.64
CA LEU A 148 5.83 15.99 -16.25
C LEU A 148 6.97 16.57 -15.38
N PHE A 149 8.22 16.51 -15.83
CA PHE A 149 9.35 17.07 -15.08
C PHE A 149 9.22 18.59 -14.92
N VAL A 150 8.82 19.31 -15.97
CA VAL A 150 8.53 20.76 -15.90
C VAL A 150 7.44 21.06 -14.88
N SER A 151 6.34 20.29 -14.87
CA SER A 151 5.23 20.47 -13.93
C SER A 151 5.62 20.18 -12.46
N LEU A 152 6.67 19.38 -12.25
CA LEU A 152 7.24 19.07 -10.94
C LEU A 152 8.36 20.05 -10.52
N HIS A 153 8.56 21.13 -11.26
CA HIS A 153 9.61 22.13 -11.01
C HIS A 153 11.01 21.55 -10.96
N ALA A 154 11.30 20.57 -11.82
CA ALA A 154 12.62 19.99 -11.95
C ALA A 154 13.65 21.08 -12.33
N THR A 155 14.88 20.93 -11.81
CA THR A 155 15.99 21.84 -12.17
C THR A 155 16.47 21.59 -13.59
N ASP A 156 17.18 22.57 -14.21
CA ASP A 156 17.74 22.41 -15.54
C ASP A 156 18.63 21.15 -15.68
N GLU A 157 19.39 20.83 -14.60
CA GLU A 157 20.20 19.61 -14.56
C GLU A 157 19.37 18.32 -14.50
N GLN A 158 18.15 18.38 -13.98
CA GLN A 158 17.23 17.25 -13.92
C GLN A 158 16.40 17.13 -15.20
N LEU A 159 16.18 18.22 -15.93
CA LEU A 159 15.55 18.25 -17.25
C LEU A 159 16.46 17.67 -18.35
N ASP A 160 17.79 17.73 -18.17
CA ASP A 160 18.77 17.09 -19.06
C ASP A 160 18.96 15.60 -18.67
N PHE A 161 17.88 14.86 -18.66
CA PHE A 161 17.90 13.44 -18.31
C PHE A 161 18.23 12.54 -19.50
N PRO A 162 19.10 11.53 -19.31
CA PRO A 162 19.34 10.50 -20.32
C PRO A 162 18.12 9.60 -20.50
N THR A 163 17.83 9.23 -21.75
CA THR A 163 16.71 8.36 -22.09
C THR A 163 17.22 7.04 -22.66
N VAL A 164 16.64 5.92 -22.21
CA VAL A 164 16.90 4.57 -22.69
C VAL A 164 15.57 3.91 -23.08
N TYR A 165 15.52 3.33 -24.27
CA TYR A 165 14.35 2.61 -24.77
C TYR A 165 14.53 1.12 -24.53
N THR A 166 13.53 0.46 -23.94
CA THR A 166 13.65 -0.95 -23.54
C THR A 166 12.45 -1.79 -23.93
N SER A 167 12.70 -3.07 -24.17
CA SER A 167 11.71 -4.12 -24.02
C SER A 167 12.20 -5.06 -22.92
N ALA A 168 11.70 -4.87 -21.70
CA ALA A 168 12.08 -5.71 -20.56
C ALA A 168 11.68 -7.16 -20.78
N LYS A 169 10.59 -7.41 -21.51
CA LYS A 169 10.09 -8.74 -21.86
C LYS A 169 11.03 -9.47 -22.82
N GLU A 170 11.48 -8.78 -23.88
CA GLU A 170 12.39 -9.32 -24.88
C GLU A 170 13.86 -9.24 -24.43
N GLY A 171 14.16 -8.48 -23.38
CA GLY A 171 15.46 -8.44 -22.73
C GLY A 171 16.50 -7.56 -23.41
N TYR A 172 16.12 -6.47 -24.07
CA TYR A 172 17.04 -5.55 -24.73
C TYR A 172 16.81 -4.07 -24.39
N ALA A 173 17.87 -3.28 -24.51
CA ALA A 173 17.87 -1.83 -24.33
C ALA A 173 18.50 -1.12 -25.54
N LYS A 174 18.01 0.08 -25.88
CA LYS A 174 18.48 0.92 -26.99
C LYS A 174 18.67 2.36 -26.53
N ILE A 175 19.66 3.05 -27.06
CA ILE A 175 19.78 4.52 -26.95
C ILE A 175 19.08 5.20 -28.13
N ASP A 176 19.18 4.60 -29.33
CA ASP A 176 18.45 5.01 -30.53
C ASP A 176 17.55 3.84 -30.95
N ILE A 177 16.26 4.12 -31.12
CA ILE A 177 15.25 3.10 -31.50
C ILE A 177 15.61 2.39 -32.80
N LYS A 178 16.27 3.09 -33.72
CA LYS A 178 16.67 2.58 -35.04
C LYS A 178 17.85 1.59 -35.00
N VAL A 179 18.64 1.62 -33.92
CA VAL A 179 19.83 0.77 -33.79
C VAL A 179 19.39 -0.56 -33.13
N PRO A 180 19.67 -1.72 -33.74
CA PRO A 180 19.37 -3.01 -33.14
C PRO A 180 20.22 -3.24 -31.88
N SER A 181 19.63 -3.86 -30.87
CA SER A 181 20.29 -4.30 -29.65
C SER A 181 19.69 -5.63 -29.21
N THR A 182 20.47 -6.47 -28.53
CA THR A 182 20.10 -7.83 -28.13
C THR A 182 20.11 -8.06 -26.62
N ASP A 183 20.61 -7.08 -25.85
CA ASP A 183 20.75 -7.19 -24.39
C ASP A 183 20.55 -5.84 -23.68
N MET A 184 20.65 -5.85 -22.34
CA MET A 184 20.50 -4.66 -21.49
C MET A 184 21.80 -3.90 -21.25
N SER A 185 22.89 -4.22 -21.94
CA SER A 185 24.22 -3.59 -21.71
C SER A 185 24.18 -2.08 -21.78
N LEU A 186 23.41 -1.50 -22.71
CA LEU A 186 23.24 -0.05 -22.86
C LEU A 186 22.58 0.60 -21.65
N LEU A 187 21.63 -0.09 -20.99
CA LEU A 187 21.03 0.41 -19.74
C LEU A 187 22.02 0.31 -18.56
N PHE A 188 22.78 -0.77 -18.46
CA PHE A 188 23.84 -0.88 -17.46
C PHE A 188 24.90 0.23 -17.63
N ASP A 189 25.36 0.47 -18.86
CA ASP A 189 26.33 1.51 -19.16
C ASP A 189 25.77 2.91 -18.86
N ALA A 190 24.46 3.15 -19.12
CA ALA A 190 23.79 4.39 -18.75
C ALA A 190 23.75 4.58 -17.22
N ILE A 191 23.42 3.55 -16.44
CA ILE A 191 23.44 3.59 -14.96
C ILE A 191 24.84 3.98 -14.47
N VAL A 192 25.88 3.30 -14.95
CA VAL A 192 27.25 3.56 -14.53
C VAL A 192 27.72 4.98 -14.90
N LYS A 193 27.32 5.47 -16.09
CA LYS A 193 27.75 6.75 -16.64
C LYS A 193 27.06 7.96 -16.01
N TYR A 194 25.72 7.86 -15.82
CA TYR A 194 24.89 9.02 -15.47
C TYR A 194 24.51 9.10 -13.99
N ILE A 195 24.44 7.95 -13.29
CA ILE A 195 24.20 7.98 -11.85
C ILE A 195 25.53 8.30 -11.14
N PRO A 196 25.55 9.30 -10.25
CA PRO A 196 26.77 9.66 -9.54
C PRO A 196 27.19 8.58 -8.54
N ALA A 197 28.44 8.64 -8.11
CA ALA A 197 28.89 7.91 -6.94
C ALA A 197 28.12 8.36 -5.69
N PRO A 198 27.97 7.49 -4.66
CA PRO A 198 27.23 7.82 -3.46
C PRO A 198 27.70 9.13 -2.82
N ARG A 199 26.74 9.97 -2.42
CA ARG A 199 27.00 11.16 -1.61
C ARG A 199 27.38 10.71 -0.21
N ALA A 200 28.65 10.44 0.00
CA ALA A 200 29.19 9.97 1.25
C ALA A 200 30.60 10.56 1.46
N HIS A 201 31.04 10.67 2.70
CA HIS A 201 32.33 11.24 3.05
C HIS A 201 33.27 10.15 3.56
N ALA A 202 34.49 10.09 3.02
CA ALA A 202 35.55 9.21 3.51
C ALA A 202 36.10 9.75 4.87
N GLY A 203 35.22 10.09 5.81
CA GLY A 203 35.59 10.55 7.15
C GLY A 203 36.00 9.39 8.05
N VAL A 204 36.59 9.73 9.22
CA VAL A 204 36.95 8.74 10.24
C VAL A 204 35.71 8.31 11.03
N GLU A 205 34.70 9.17 11.12
CA GLU A 205 33.48 8.96 11.89
C GLU A 205 32.49 8.06 11.16
N PHE A 206 32.12 6.94 11.77
CA PHE A 206 31.04 6.10 11.23
C PHE A 206 29.67 6.74 11.50
N LYS A 207 28.87 6.90 10.44
CA LYS A 207 27.46 7.32 10.51
C LYS A 207 26.65 6.61 9.44
N MET A 208 25.56 5.98 9.87
CA MET A 208 24.59 5.30 9.04
C MET A 208 23.19 5.79 9.37
N LEU A 209 22.40 6.17 8.38
CA LEU A 209 20.98 6.50 8.54
C LEU A 209 20.14 5.24 8.32
N VAL A 210 19.29 4.91 9.28
CA VAL A 210 18.39 3.76 9.20
C VAL A 210 17.18 4.11 8.35
N ALA A 211 16.99 3.40 7.25
CA ALA A 211 15.91 3.64 6.30
C ALA A 211 14.87 2.50 6.25
N ASN A 212 15.26 1.28 6.60
CA ASN A 212 14.37 0.13 6.65
C ASN A 212 14.74 -0.79 7.81
N LEU A 213 13.79 -1.61 8.26
CA LEU A 213 13.99 -2.60 9.31
C LEU A 213 13.58 -3.99 8.85
N ASP A 214 14.34 -4.97 9.32
CA ASP A 214 13.96 -6.37 9.24
C ASP A 214 14.15 -7.03 10.61
N TYR A 215 13.70 -8.26 10.76
CA TYR A 215 13.77 -8.96 12.03
C TYR A 215 14.24 -10.41 11.82
N SER A 216 15.16 -10.84 12.67
CA SER A 216 15.61 -12.23 12.75
C SER A 216 15.42 -12.73 14.18
N ASP A 217 14.88 -13.94 14.34
CA ASP A 217 14.70 -14.54 15.68
C ASP A 217 16.03 -14.76 16.43
N TYR A 218 17.16 -14.76 15.71
CA TYR A 218 18.51 -14.93 16.29
C TYR A 218 19.25 -13.62 16.55
N LEU A 219 19.06 -12.62 15.67
CA LEU A 219 19.83 -11.37 15.69
C LEU A 219 19.01 -10.19 16.20
N GLY A 220 17.73 -10.38 16.43
CA GLY A 220 16.81 -9.28 16.73
C GLY A 220 16.53 -8.40 15.49
N ARG A 221 16.42 -7.09 15.70
CA ARG A 221 16.25 -6.13 14.60
C ARG A 221 17.51 -5.98 13.78
N ILE A 222 17.33 -5.90 12.47
CA ILE A 222 18.37 -5.61 11.49
C ILE A 222 18.02 -4.26 10.85
N ALA A 223 18.85 -3.27 11.08
CA ALA A 223 18.69 -1.92 10.53
C ALA A 223 19.34 -1.81 9.16
N PHE A 224 18.56 -1.60 8.11
CA PHE A 224 19.07 -1.34 6.76
C PHE A 224 19.17 0.14 6.49
N GLY A 225 20.28 0.56 5.89
CA GLY A 225 20.50 1.96 5.55
C GLY A 225 21.80 2.21 4.79
N LYS A 226 22.01 3.47 4.43
CA LYS A 226 23.21 3.94 3.74
C LYS A 226 24.24 4.43 4.76
N ILE A 227 25.49 4.03 4.59
CA ILE A 227 26.61 4.58 5.34
C ILE A 227 27.00 5.93 4.72
N TYR A 228 26.82 7.02 5.48
CA TYR A 228 27.13 8.37 5.02
C TYR A 228 28.59 8.75 5.24
N SER A 229 29.23 8.17 6.27
CA SER A 229 30.65 8.42 6.55
C SER A 229 31.31 7.27 7.28
N GLY A 230 32.63 7.16 7.13
CA GLY A 230 33.47 6.21 7.85
C GLY A 230 33.35 4.77 7.37
N LYS A 231 33.61 3.86 8.26
CA LYS A 231 33.52 2.40 8.06
C LYS A 231 33.09 1.72 9.35
N VAL A 232 32.57 0.50 9.23
CA VAL A 232 32.12 -0.31 10.35
C VAL A 232 32.53 -1.77 10.15
N LYS A 233 32.92 -2.43 11.27
CA LYS A 233 33.27 -3.84 11.31
C LYS A 233 32.40 -4.59 12.30
N ILE A 234 32.25 -5.88 12.09
CA ILE A 234 31.66 -6.78 13.10
C ILE A 234 32.51 -6.70 14.37
N GLY A 235 31.85 -6.47 15.50
CA GLY A 235 32.48 -6.36 16.79
C GLY A 235 32.79 -4.94 17.24
N ASP A 236 32.64 -3.93 16.38
CA ASP A 236 32.84 -2.53 16.75
C ASP A 236 31.79 -2.09 17.80
N ALA A 237 32.24 -1.26 18.74
CA ALA A 237 31.32 -0.51 19.59
C ALA A 237 30.61 0.54 18.76
N ALA A 238 29.31 0.68 18.98
CA ALA A 238 28.49 1.63 18.24
C ALA A 238 27.39 2.19 19.17
N ALA A 239 26.76 3.28 18.74
CA ALA A 239 25.65 3.91 19.43
C ALA A 239 24.50 4.18 18.47
N CYS A 240 23.27 4.00 18.93
CA CYS A 240 22.05 4.44 18.26
C CYS A 240 21.62 5.79 18.85
N LEU A 241 21.44 6.79 17.98
CA LEU A 241 20.95 8.12 18.34
C LEU A 241 19.48 8.20 17.93
N HIS A 242 18.60 8.19 18.94
CA HIS A 242 17.16 8.16 18.73
C HIS A 242 16.58 9.54 18.41
N GLY A 243 15.47 9.57 17.67
CA GLY A 243 14.78 10.81 17.29
C GLY A 243 14.20 11.60 18.47
N ASP A 244 13.95 10.94 19.61
CA ASP A 244 13.50 11.54 20.88
C ASP A 244 14.64 12.08 21.77
N GLY A 245 15.88 12.00 21.28
CA GLY A 245 17.08 12.43 21.99
C GLY A 245 17.70 11.38 22.93
N ARG A 246 17.07 10.20 23.09
CA ARG A 246 17.71 9.06 23.77
C ARG A 246 18.91 8.59 22.98
N LYS A 247 19.83 7.94 23.65
CA LYS A 247 21.04 7.37 23.08
C LYS A 247 21.29 6.01 23.69
N THR A 248 21.46 5.00 22.85
CA THR A 248 21.69 3.61 23.27
C THR A 248 23.05 3.15 22.78
N GLU A 249 23.91 2.70 23.68
CA GLU A 249 25.19 2.08 23.32
C GLU A 249 25.00 0.57 23.05
N GLY A 250 25.73 0.07 22.07
CA GLY A 250 25.66 -1.32 21.68
C GLY A 250 26.92 -1.78 20.95
N LYS A 251 26.84 -2.95 20.36
CA LYS A 251 27.92 -3.57 19.59
C LYS A 251 27.35 -4.13 18.28
N ILE A 252 28.05 -3.92 17.18
CA ILE A 252 27.69 -4.48 15.89
C ILE A 252 27.89 -6.00 15.94
N THR A 253 26.80 -6.77 15.84
CA THR A 253 26.82 -8.23 15.93
C THR A 253 26.92 -8.90 14.56
N ALA A 254 26.35 -8.28 13.52
CA ALA A 254 26.43 -8.75 12.14
C ALA A 254 26.27 -7.59 11.16
N ILE A 255 26.86 -7.71 9.99
CA ILE A 255 26.72 -6.77 8.87
C ILE A 255 26.34 -7.57 7.63
N PHE A 256 25.34 -7.09 6.88
CA PHE A 256 24.83 -7.74 5.68
C PHE A 256 24.88 -6.81 4.49
N HIS A 257 25.22 -7.34 3.32
CA HIS A 257 24.95 -6.72 2.05
C HIS A 257 24.07 -7.64 1.18
N PHE A 258 23.58 -7.13 0.05
CA PHE A 258 22.82 -7.93 -0.89
C PHE A 258 23.70 -8.43 -2.04
N GLU A 259 23.52 -9.69 -2.45
CA GLU A 259 23.95 -10.24 -3.74
C GLU A 259 22.73 -10.91 -4.40
N GLY A 260 22.25 -10.36 -5.52
CA GLY A 260 20.91 -10.63 -6.00
C GLY A 260 19.89 -10.23 -4.93
N LEU A 261 19.04 -11.15 -4.51
CA LEU A 261 18.08 -10.98 -3.41
C LEU A 261 18.56 -11.54 -2.09
N LYS A 262 19.72 -12.20 -2.07
CA LYS A 262 20.24 -12.85 -0.86
C LYS A 262 21.03 -11.89 0.00
N ARG A 263 20.78 -11.95 1.29
CA ARG A 263 21.60 -11.29 2.31
C ARG A 263 22.85 -12.13 2.56
N ILE A 264 24.01 -11.53 2.40
CA ILE A 264 25.32 -12.15 2.64
C ILE A 264 25.98 -11.39 3.78
N GLU A 265 26.44 -12.11 4.78
CA GLU A 265 27.19 -11.54 5.89
C GLU A 265 28.59 -11.13 5.42
N ILE A 266 29.00 -9.93 5.80
CA ILE A 266 30.30 -9.34 5.50
C ILE A 266 30.97 -8.88 6.80
N THR A 267 32.29 -8.81 6.80
CA THR A 267 33.07 -8.46 8.00
C THR A 267 33.24 -6.96 8.17
N GLU A 268 33.18 -6.19 7.09
CA GLU A 268 33.41 -4.74 7.07
C GLU A 268 32.58 -4.08 5.96
N ALA A 269 32.10 -2.85 6.22
CA ALA A 269 31.38 -2.00 5.26
C ALA A 269 31.89 -0.57 5.31
N HIS A 270 31.76 0.15 4.20
CA HIS A 270 32.35 1.48 3.98
C HIS A 270 31.31 2.53 3.60
N ALA A 271 31.71 3.80 3.73
CA ALA A 271 30.88 4.93 3.29
C ALA A 271 30.42 4.75 1.83
N GLY A 272 29.12 4.97 1.59
CA GLY A 272 28.44 4.77 0.31
C GLY A 272 27.72 3.43 0.18
N ASP A 273 28.07 2.42 1.00
CA ASP A 273 27.40 1.12 0.97
C ASP A 273 25.98 1.22 1.56
N VAL A 274 25.06 0.42 1.00
CA VAL A 274 23.74 0.14 1.56
C VAL A 274 23.80 -1.23 2.23
N VAL A 275 23.73 -1.24 3.56
CA VAL A 275 23.95 -2.45 4.37
C VAL A 275 22.89 -2.65 5.43
N GLY A 276 22.74 -3.87 5.90
CA GLY A 276 21.98 -4.22 7.10
C GLY A 276 22.93 -4.40 8.29
N VAL A 277 22.63 -3.77 9.42
CA VAL A 277 23.42 -3.85 10.65
C VAL A 277 22.55 -4.38 11.78
N ALA A 278 23.04 -5.38 12.51
CA ALA A 278 22.41 -5.93 13.70
C ALA A 278 23.20 -5.54 14.96
N GLY A 279 22.52 -5.49 16.12
CA GLY A 279 23.12 -5.18 17.41
C GLY A 279 22.33 -4.20 18.28
N PHE A 280 21.19 -3.70 17.78
CA PHE A 280 20.29 -2.78 18.48
C PHE A 280 18.85 -3.30 18.40
N GLU A 281 18.24 -3.60 19.55
CA GLU A 281 16.86 -4.11 19.59
C GLU A 281 15.82 -2.99 19.48
N ASP A 282 16.16 -1.79 19.92
CA ASP A 282 15.27 -0.62 20.01
C ASP A 282 15.51 0.43 18.90
N VAL A 283 16.25 0.04 17.85
CA VAL A 283 16.48 0.92 16.68
C VAL A 283 15.20 1.11 15.87
N PHE A 284 14.97 2.36 15.44
CA PHE A 284 13.86 2.73 14.57
C PHE A 284 14.34 3.39 13.28
N ILE A 285 13.43 3.50 12.33
CA ILE A 285 13.70 4.16 11.06
C ILE A 285 13.87 5.66 11.26
N GLY A 286 14.80 6.27 10.51
CA GLY A 286 15.17 7.68 10.61
C GLY A 286 16.24 7.95 11.68
N GLU A 287 16.60 6.96 12.47
CA GLU A 287 17.65 7.08 13.49
C GLU A 287 19.05 6.90 12.92
N THR A 288 20.03 7.38 13.65
CA THR A 288 21.43 7.31 13.26
C THR A 288 22.19 6.28 14.08
N ILE A 289 22.82 5.30 13.40
CA ILE A 289 23.83 4.44 14.04
C ILE A 289 25.20 5.04 13.78
N THR A 290 26.02 5.17 14.84
CA THR A 290 27.33 5.82 14.81
C THR A 290 28.36 5.11 15.69
N ASP A 291 29.63 5.47 15.56
CA ASP A 291 30.73 4.92 16.35
C ASP A 291 30.77 5.46 17.79
N ASN A 292 30.11 6.59 18.09
CA ASN A 292 30.20 7.23 19.38
C ASN A 292 28.94 8.02 19.75
N ILE A 293 28.51 7.89 21.00
CA ILE A 293 27.31 8.53 21.57
C ILE A 293 27.37 10.07 21.55
N THR A 294 28.56 10.65 21.44
CA THR A 294 28.78 12.13 21.43
C THR A 294 28.58 12.74 20.04
N ARG A 295 28.40 11.92 18.97
CA ARG A 295 28.23 12.39 17.60
C ARG A 295 26.89 13.12 17.41
N GLN A 296 26.88 13.98 16.39
CA GLN A 296 25.63 14.59 15.94
C GLN A 296 24.88 13.59 15.05
N PRO A 297 23.56 13.41 15.28
CA PRO A 297 22.74 12.57 14.40
C PRO A 297 22.70 13.15 12.98
N LEU A 298 22.47 12.29 12.00
CA LEU A 298 22.08 12.70 10.66
C LEU A 298 20.67 13.35 10.72
N PRO A 299 20.29 14.19 9.74
CA PRO A 299 18.95 14.76 9.69
C PRO A 299 17.90 13.65 9.82
N PHE A 300 17.05 13.76 10.86
CA PHE A 300 15.98 12.81 11.08
C PHE A 300 14.93 12.98 9.98
N VAL A 301 14.55 11.88 9.33
CA VAL A 301 13.46 11.87 8.37
C VAL A 301 12.19 11.53 9.11
N PRO A 302 11.30 12.50 9.34
CA PRO A 302 10.05 12.24 10.03
C PRO A 302 9.20 11.28 9.21
N ILE A 303 8.62 10.31 9.89
CA ILE A 303 7.59 9.46 9.31
C ILE A 303 6.27 10.17 9.56
N ASP A 304 5.49 10.44 8.51
CA ASP A 304 4.17 11.01 8.70
C ASP A 304 3.34 10.11 9.64
N PRO A 305 2.54 10.70 10.54
CA PRO A 305 1.72 9.94 11.45
C PRO A 305 0.65 9.14 10.72
N PRO A 306 0.14 8.06 11.32
CA PRO A 306 -1.02 7.37 10.78
C PRO A 306 -2.24 8.30 10.76
N THR A 307 -3.02 8.24 9.69
CA THR A 307 -4.20 9.10 9.45
C THR A 307 -5.51 8.38 9.68
N ILE A 308 -5.51 7.03 9.63
CA ILE A 308 -6.69 6.20 9.85
C ILE A 308 -6.47 5.18 10.95
N GLN A 309 -7.57 4.77 11.59
CA GLN A 309 -7.64 3.74 12.60
C GLN A 309 -8.75 2.75 12.26
N MET A 310 -8.50 1.47 12.50
CA MET A 310 -9.49 0.40 12.42
C MET A 310 -9.43 -0.44 13.69
N GLN A 311 -10.58 -0.96 14.12
CA GLN A 311 -10.67 -1.89 15.25
C GLN A 311 -10.56 -3.33 14.74
N PHE A 312 -9.69 -4.10 15.37
CA PHE A 312 -9.57 -5.54 15.20
C PHE A 312 -10.14 -6.20 16.43
N ALA A 313 -11.20 -6.98 16.26
CA ALA A 313 -11.86 -7.65 17.37
C ALA A 313 -11.85 -9.17 17.18
N VAL A 314 -11.93 -9.88 18.29
CA VAL A 314 -12.11 -11.34 18.31
C VAL A 314 -13.43 -11.69 17.65
N ASN A 315 -13.43 -12.72 16.77
CA ASN A 315 -14.66 -13.22 16.20
C ASN A 315 -15.47 -13.98 17.28
N ASP A 316 -16.55 -13.38 17.72
CA ASP A 316 -17.52 -13.91 18.70
C ASP A 316 -18.82 -14.40 18.06
N GLY A 317 -18.85 -14.48 16.73
CA GLY A 317 -20.02 -14.91 15.97
C GLY A 317 -20.32 -16.40 16.10
N PRO A 318 -21.56 -16.83 15.76
CA PRO A 318 -21.98 -18.24 15.83
C PRO A 318 -21.17 -19.19 14.94
N LEU A 319 -20.45 -18.67 13.93
CA LEU A 319 -19.61 -19.44 13.01
C LEU A 319 -18.12 -19.33 13.34
N ALA A 320 -17.75 -18.71 14.47
CA ALA A 320 -16.36 -18.56 14.88
C ALA A 320 -15.66 -19.92 15.07
N GLY A 321 -14.42 -20.04 14.59
CA GLY A 321 -13.61 -21.25 14.69
C GLY A 321 -13.95 -22.37 13.71
N LEU A 322 -14.91 -22.15 12.79
CA LEU A 322 -15.22 -23.15 11.76
C LEU A 322 -14.24 -23.12 10.58
N ASP A 323 -13.67 -21.97 10.27
CA ASP A 323 -12.78 -21.78 9.12
C ASP A 323 -11.32 -21.65 9.55
N GLY A 324 -11.04 -20.95 10.65
CA GLY A 324 -9.71 -20.66 11.17
C GLY A 324 -9.47 -21.31 12.54
N LYS A 325 -8.19 -21.50 12.87
CA LYS A 325 -7.75 -22.05 14.17
C LYS A 325 -7.28 -20.96 15.14
N LEU A 326 -6.89 -19.78 14.61
CA LEU A 326 -6.29 -18.69 15.36
C LEU A 326 -7.37 -17.62 15.66
N VAL A 327 -8.21 -17.88 16.68
CA VAL A 327 -9.44 -17.12 16.94
C VAL A 327 -9.42 -16.35 18.27
N THR A 328 -8.31 -16.39 19.04
CA THR A 328 -8.25 -15.77 20.37
C THR A 328 -7.62 -14.37 20.33
N ALA A 329 -7.94 -13.54 21.33
CA ALA A 329 -7.31 -12.23 21.51
C ALA A 329 -5.76 -12.31 21.56
N ARG A 330 -5.23 -13.37 22.20
CA ARG A 330 -3.79 -13.62 22.26
C ARG A 330 -3.20 -13.84 20.87
N HIS A 331 -3.80 -14.67 20.03
CA HIS A 331 -3.32 -14.93 18.67
C HIS A 331 -3.29 -13.65 17.83
N ILE A 332 -4.37 -12.84 17.91
CA ILE A 332 -4.45 -11.57 17.19
C ILE A 332 -3.35 -10.61 17.68
N TRP A 333 -3.20 -10.47 19.00
CA TRP A 333 -2.20 -9.58 19.60
C TRP A 333 -0.76 -9.97 19.24
N GLU A 334 -0.43 -11.26 19.35
CA GLU A 334 0.89 -11.80 18.99
C GLU A 334 1.20 -11.51 17.50
N ARG A 335 0.21 -11.71 16.62
CA ARG A 335 0.37 -11.43 15.19
C ARG A 335 0.56 -9.94 14.90
N LEU A 336 -0.26 -9.08 15.51
CA LEU A 336 -0.13 -7.63 15.38
C LEU A 336 1.22 -7.13 15.92
N THR A 337 1.65 -7.66 17.08
CA THR A 337 2.96 -7.32 17.65
C THR A 337 4.11 -7.75 16.75
N LYS A 338 4.00 -8.90 16.07
CA LYS A 338 4.98 -9.33 15.08
C LYS A 338 5.05 -8.37 13.89
N GLU A 339 3.90 -7.86 13.42
CA GLU A 339 3.85 -6.94 12.29
C GLU A 339 4.59 -5.62 12.57
N ILE A 340 4.37 -5.00 13.73
CA ILE A 340 5.01 -3.71 14.05
C ILE A 340 6.53 -3.79 14.28
N ARG A 341 7.11 -5.00 14.40
CA ARG A 341 8.57 -5.16 14.48
C ARG A 341 9.27 -4.76 13.18
N THR A 342 8.59 -4.96 12.05
CA THR A 342 9.10 -4.64 10.71
C THR A 342 8.35 -3.49 10.03
N ASN A 343 7.07 -3.33 10.33
CA ASN A 343 6.22 -2.30 9.73
C ASN A 343 5.99 -1.14 10.72
N VAL A 344 6.88 -0.17 10.69
CA VAL A 344 6.83 1.00 11.61
C VAL A 344 5.79 2.04 11.22
N ALA A 345 5.16 1.93 10.05
CA ALA A 345 4.05 2.79 9.64
C ALA A 345 2.73 2.41 10.33
N LEU A 346 2.67 1.22 10.94
CA LEU A 346 1.54 0.78 11.74
C LEU A 346 1.77 1.07 13.23
N ARG A 347 0.71 1.50 13.91
CA ARG A 347 0.67 1.56 15.38
C ARG A 347 -0.47 0.68 15.88
N ILE A 348 -0.23 -0.02 16.96
CA ILE A 348 -1.24 -0.84 17.62
C ILE A 348 -1.42 -0.39 19.06
N SER A 349 -2.64 -0.44 19.55
CA SER A 349 -2.94 -0.19 20.96
C SER A 349 -4.09 -1.08 21.42
N GLN A 350 -4.09 -1.39 22.70
CA GLN A 350 -5.22 -2.05 23.33
C GLN A 350 -6.31 -1.02 23.62
N THR A 351 -7.56 -1.44 23.54
CA THR A 351 -8.69 -0.64 23.97
C THR A 351 -9.10 -1.02 25.42
N ASP A 352 -10.05 -0.29 25.99
CA ASP A 352 -10.64 -0.66 27.29
C ASP A 352 -11.30 -2.05 27.27
N ALA A 353 -11.70 -2.53 26.09
CA ALA A 353 -12.23 -3.87 25.89
C ALA A 353 -11.09 -4.86 25.57
N PRO A 354 -10.90 -5.93 26.36
CA PRO A 354 -9.75 -6.83 26.24
C PRO A 354 -9.68 -7.62 24.92
N ASN A 355 -10.78 -7.66 24.17
CA ASN A 355 -10.90 -8.40 22.90
C ASN A 355 -10.86 -7.51 21.67
N ILE A 356 -10.58 -6.21 21.82
CA ILE A 356 -10.56 -5.23 20.73
C ILE A 356 -9.24 -4.49 20.76
N PHE A 357 -8.60 -4.41 19.60
CA PHE A 357 -7.33 -3.73 19.38
C PHE A 357 -7.50 -2.63 18.34
N ASN A 358 -6.89 -1.47 18.56
CA ASN A 358 -6.81 -0.42 17.56
C ASN A 358 -5.56 -0.65 16.71
N VAL A 359 -5.73 -0.61 15.39
CA VAL A 359 -4.67 -0.66 14.39
C VAL A 359 -4.74 0.63 13.59
N CYS A 360 -3.70 1.44 13.70
CA CYS A 360 -3.59 2.71 13.00
C CYS A 360 -2.61 2.59 11.84
N GLY A 361 -2.96 3.13 10.69
CA GLY A 361 -2.16 3.11 9.46
C GLY A 361 -2.34 4.39 8.64
N ARG A 362 -1.65 4.47 7.51
CA ARG A 362 -1.75 5.62 6.60
C ARG A 362 -2.90 5.51 5.63
N GLY A 363 -3.24 4.30 5.20
CA GLY A 363 -4.28 4.06 4.22
C GLY A 363 -4.98 2.73 4.42
N GLU A 364 -6.12 2.59 3.76
CA GLU A 364 -7.00 1.42 3.89
C GLU A 364 -6.34 0.16 3.33
N MET A 365 -5.64 0.28 2.19
CA MET A 365 -4.98 -0.84 1.54
C MET A 365 -3.90 -1.46 2.43
N GLN A 366 -3.15 -0.63 3.19
CA GLN A 366 -2.14 -1.13 4.12
C GLN A 366 -2.75 -2.06 5.18
N ILE A 367 -3.90 -1.67 5.74
CA ILE A 367 -4.59 -2.47 6.76
C ILE A 367 -5.29 -3.67 6.11
N ALA A 368 -5.88 -3.52 4.93
CA ALA A 368 -6.51 -4.62 4.19
C ALA A 368 -5.50 -5.74 3.86
N ILE A 369 -4.28 -5.38 3.47
CA ILE A 369 -3.21 -6.34 3.24
C ILE A 369 -2.86 -7.11 4.52
N LEU A 370 -2.76 -6.44 5.66
CA LEU A 370 -2.54 -7.09 6.94
C LEU A 370 -3.64 -8.09 7.28
N VAL A 371 -4.91 -7.71 7.09
CA VAL A 371 -6.06 -8.59 7.30
C VAL A 371 -6.01 -9.81 6.37
N GLU A 372 -5.69 -9.59 5.10
CA GLU A 372 -5.59 -10.69 4.12
C GLU A 372 -4.45 -11.66 4.45
N GLN A 373 -3.30 -11.16 4.91
CA GLN A 373 -2.22 -12.00 5.42
C GLN A 373 -2.65 -12.83 6.63
N MET A 374 -3.32 -12.20 7.60
CA MET A 374 -3.85 -12.89 8.77
C MET A 374 -4.85 -13.98 8.39
N ARG A 375 -5.72 -13.76 7.41
CA ARG A 375 -6.65 -14.77 6.87
C ARG A 375 -5.89 -15.97 6.32
N ARG A 376 -4.86 -15.74 5.50
CA ARG A 376 -4.02 -16.81 4.91
C ARG A 376 -3.22 -17.59 5.94
N GLU A 377 -2.85 -16.93 7.03
CA GLU A 377 -2.18 -17.55 8.19
C GLU A 377 -3.14 -18.38 9.06
N GLY A 378 -4.46 -18.33 8.81
CA GLY A 378 -5.49 -19.08 9.52
C GLY A 378 -6.14 -18.35 10.68
N HIS A 379 -6.02 -17.01 10.75
CA HIS A 379 -6.74 -16.18 11.71
C HIS A 379 -8.18 -15.92 11.27
N GLU A 380 -9.06 -15.79 12.26
CA GLU A 380 -10.37 -15.17 12.11
C GLU A 380 -10.40 -13.87 12.90
N VAL A 381 -10.81 -12.79 12.27
CA VAL A 381 -10.83 -11.46 12.87
C VAL A 381 -12.03 -10.65 12.41
N LEU A 382 -12.62 -9.89 13.32
CA LEU A 382 -13.62 -8.86 12.99
C LEU A 382 -12.89 -7.54 12.78
N VAL A 383 -13.17 -6.86 11.67
CA VAL A 383 -12.54 -5.59 11.33
C VAL A 383 -13.60 -4.51 11.16
N SER A 384 -13.40 -3.37 11.82
CA SER A 384 -14.30 -2.22 11.70
C SER A 384 -14.06 -1.43 10.43
N ARG A 385 -14.98 -0.54 10.11
CA ARG A 385 -14.78 0.50 9.12
C ARG A 385 -13.56 1.36 9.49
N PRO A 386 -12.78 1.86 8.51
CA PRO A 386 -11.76 2.87 8.75
C PRO A 386 -12.37 4.17 9.29
N GLU A 387 -11.75 4.69 10.34
CA GLU A 387 -12.09 5.97 10.96
C GLU A 387 -10.84 6.86 10.93
N VAL A 388 -11.00 8.14 10.62
CA VAL A 388 -9.88 9.09 10.60
C VAL A 388 -9.46 9.45 12.03
N ILE A 389 -8.16 9.68 12.22
CA ILE A 389 -7.59 10.09 13.50
C ILE A 389 -7.60 11.61 13.56
N TYR A 390 -8.39 12.16 14.51
CA TYR A 390 -8.44 13.60 14.74
C TYR A 390 -7.35 14.05 15.70
N GLN A 391 -6.86 15.26 15.48
CA GLN A 391 -6.02 15.98 16.43
C GLN A 391 -6.79 17.15 17.04
N LYS A 392 -6.28 17.71 18.15
CA LYS A 392 -6.79 18.96 18.71
C LYS A 392 -5.74 20.05 18.56
N ASP A 393 -6.17 21.20 18.11
CA ASP A 393 -5.35 22.40 18.16
C ASP A 393 -5.17 22.89 19.62
N PRO A 394 -4.28 23.87 19.88
CA PRO A 394 -4.11 24.43 21.22
C PRO A 394 -5.39 25.04 21.81
N GLU A 395 -6.37 25.40 20.99
CA GLU A 395 -7.66 25.94 21.40
C GLU A 395 -8.71 24.85 21.67
N GLY A 396 -8.36 23.58 21.43
CA GLY A 396 -9.24 22.42 21.64
C GLY A 396 -10.19 22.09 20.48
N LYS A 397 -10.07 22.76 19.33
CA LYS A 397 -10.83 22.46 18.12
C LYS A 397 -10.32 21.17 17.47
N LEU A 398 -11.21 20.40 16.86
CA LEU A 398 -10.85 19.19 16.13
C LEU A 398 -10.24 19.55 14.78
N LEU A 399 -9.09 18.95 14.49
CA LEU A 399 -8.43 18.97 13.21
C LEU A 399 -8.51 17.57 12.59
N GLU A 400 -8.83 17.51 11.29
CA GLU A 400 -8.84 16.28 10.52
C GLU A 400 -7.68 16.24 9.51
N PRO A 401 -7.17 15.04 9.15
CA PRO A 401 -6.14 14.92 8.12
C PRO A 401 -6.69 15.31 6.75
N ILE A 402 -6.00 16.23 6.08
CA ILE A 402 -6.29 16.71 4.74
C ILE A 402 -5.26 16.10 3.79
N GLU A 403 -5.74 15.53 2.70
CA GLU A 403 -4.91 14.95 1.65
C GLU A 403 -4.91 15.84 0.40
N LYS A 404 -3.79 15.91 -0.28
CA LYS A 404 -3.71 16.46 -1.64
C LYS A 404 -3.99 15.36 -2.62
N LEU A 405 -5.13 15.43 -3.29
CA LEU A 405 -5.61 14.48 -4.29
C LEU A 405 -5.19 14.92 -5.68
N PHE A 406 -4.72 13.96 -6.48
CA PHE A 406 -4.45 14.09 -7.90
C PHE A 406 -5.31 13.09 -8.66
N LEU A 407 -6.10 13.57 -9.60
CA LEU A 407 -6.97 12.77 -10.44
C LEU A 407 -6.63 12.98 -11.91
N GLU A 408 -6.64 11.88 -12.67
CA GLU A 408 -6.63 11.88 -14.13
C GLU A 408 -7.87 11.12 -14.60
N ILE A 409 -8.76 11.78 -15.31
CA ILE A 409 -10.05 11.23 -15.72
C ILE A 409 -10.39 11.59 -17.16
N PRO A 410 -11.18 10.76 -17.88
CA PRO A 410 -11.74 11.14 -19.16
C PRO A 410 -12.64 12.39 -19.03
N LYS A 411 -12.59 13.27 -20.00
CA LYS A 411 -13.39 14.51 -20.06
C LYS A 411 -14.88 14.26 -19.85
N GLU A 412 -15.39 13.14 -20.33
CA GLU A 412 -16.81 12.76 -20.19
C GLU A 412 -17.21 12.54 -18.73
N ALA A 413 -16.28 12.08 -17.88
CA ALA A 413 -16.54 11.81 -16.47
C ALA A 413 -16.39 13.05 -15.57
N MET A 414 -15.89 14.19 -16.09
CA MET A 414 -15.57 15.38 -15.31
C MET A 414 -16.76 15.89 -14.48
N GLY A 415 -17.97 15.97 -15.05
CA GLY A 415 -19.15 16.48 -14.34
C GLY A 415 -19.51 15.63 -13.11
N VAL A 416 -19.52 14.31 -13.28
CA VAL A 416 -19.82 13.36 -12.20
C VAL A 416 -18.72 13.35 -11.14
N ALA A 417 -17.45 13.45 -11.56
CA ALA A 417 -16.32 13.54 -10.64
C ALA A 417 -16.37 14.81 -9.78
N MET A 418 -16.68 15.96 -10.38
CA MET A 418 -16.82 17.24 -9.65
C MET A 418 -17.97 17.22 -8.64
N GLU A 419 -19.12 16.63 -9.00
CA GLU A 419 -20.24 16.46 -8.08
C GLU A 419 -19.84 15.56 -6.89
N ASN A 420 -19.17 14.45 -7.18
CA ASN A 420 -18.70 13.51 -6.15
C ASN A 420 -17.67 14.16 -5.21
N LEU A 421 -16.66 14.86 -5.76
CA LEU A 421 -15.65 15.59 -4.99
C LEU A 421 -16.27 16.66 -4.09
N SER A 422 -17.23 17.43 -4.61
CA SER A 422 -17.95 18.45 -3.83
C SER A 422 -18.73 17.82 -2.67
N GLY A 423 -19.43 16.69 -2.90
CA GLY A 423 -20.13 15.95 -1.86
C GLY A 423 -19.19 15.43 -0.75
N ARG A 424 -17.92 15.16 -1.10
CA ARG A 424 -16.85 14.71 -0.21
C ARG A 424 -16.01 15.83 0.38
N LYS A 425 -16.46 17.10 0.23
CA LYS A 425 -15.82 18.31 0.78
C LYS A 425 -14.41 18.56 0.25
N ALA A 426 -14.14 18.21 -1.00
CA ALA A 426 -12.90 18.54 -1.67
C ALA A 426 -12.89 19.99 -2.14
N ASP A 427 -11.77 20.70 -1.96
CA ASP A 427 -11.48 22.00 -2.54
C ASP A 427 -10.58 21.83 -3.76
N ILE A 428 -11.05 22.24 -4.93
CA ILE A 428 -10.27 22.14 -6.16
C ILE A 428 -9.20 23.23 -6.16
N VAL A 429 -7.94 22.82 -6.28
CA VAL A 429 -6.77 23.72 -6.31
C VAL A 429 -6.40 24.05 -7.74
N HIS A 430 -6.40 23.05 -8.63
CA HIS A 430 -5.99 23.20 -10.01
C HIS A 430 -6.73 22.22 -10.92
N MET A 431 -6.95 22.61 -12.17
CA MET A 431 -7.58 21.77 -13.18
C MET A 431 -7.01 22.11 -14.56
N ASP A 432 -6.51 21.09 -15.24
CA ASP A 432 -5.98 21.19 -16.60
C ASP A 432 -6.69 20.25 -17.56
N HIS A 433 -6.77 20.67 -18.82
CA HIS A 433 -7.36 19.89 -19.89
C HIS A 433 -6.29 19.48 -20.91
N HIS A 434 -6.08 18.17 -21.05
CA HIS A 434 -5.14 17.60 -22.01
C HIS A 434 -5.89 16.75 -23.04
N GLY A 435 -6.38 17.40 -24.12
CA GLY A 435 -7.13 16.72 -25.19
C GLY A 435 -8.44 16.12 -24.67
N ASN A 436 -8.48 14.79 -24.54
CA ASN A 436 -9.66 14.06 -24.05
C ASN A 436 -9.58 13.66 -22.56
N GLU A 437 -8.54 14.11 -21.87
CA GLU A 437 -8.30 13.85 -20.45
C GLU A 437 -8.33 15.16 -19.63
N VAL A 438 -8.66 15.04 -18.36
CA VAL A 438 -8.69 16.14 -17.40
C VAL A 438 -7.90 15.74 -16.17
N THR A 439 -6.94 16.56 -15.79
CA THR A 439 -6.19 16.44 -14.53
C THR A 439 -6.78 17.38 -13.50
N ILE A 440 -7.08 16.88 -12.29
CA ILE A 440 -7.63 17.67 -11.19
C ILE A 440 -6.73 17.52 -9.97
N GLU A 441 -6.31 18.64 -9.40
CA GLU A 441 -5.68 18.69 -8.08
C GLU A 441 -6.67 19.26 -7.06
N ALA A 442 -6.84 18.57 -5.93
CA ALA A 442 -7.78 18.97 -4.89
C ALA A 442 -7.23 18.73 -3.48
N LEU A 443 -7.67 19.51 -2.52
CA LEU A 443 -7.49 19.26 -1.09
C LEU A 443 -8.75 18.61 -0.53
N ILE A 444 -8.64 17.38 -0.06
CA ILE A 444 -9.79 16.58 0.40
C ILE A 444 -9.54 16.04 1.81
N PRO A 445 -10.54 16.03 2.71
CA PRO A 445 -10.41 15.32 3.98
C PRO A 445 -10.18 13.83 3.73
N MET A 446 -9.29 13.19 4.51
CA MET A 446 -9.00 11.75 4.38
C MET A 446 -10.27 10.90 4.44
N ARG A 447 -11.26 11.25 5.30
CA ARG A 447 -12.55 10.53 5.35
C ARG A 447 -13.39 10.68 4.07
N GLY A 448 -13.11 11.69 3.25
CA GLY A 448 -13.71 11.86 1.91
C GLY A 448 -13.09 10.92 0.87
N LEU A 449 -11.89 10.41 1.09
CA LEU A 449 -11.25 9.43 0.21
C LEU A 449 -11.75 8.01 0.45
N ILE A 450 -12.28 7.71 1.66
CA ILE A 450 -12.81 6.38 1.97
C ILE A 450 -13.88 5.99 0.94
N GLY A 451 -13.63 4.91 0.20
CA GLY A 451 -14.48 4.41 -0.89
C GLY A 451 -14.50 5.26 -2.17
N PHE A 452 -13.69 6.32 -2.26
CA PHE A 452 -13.65 7.15 -3.46
C PHE A 452 -13.00 6.43 -4.66
N GLU A 453 -12.01 5.57 -4.43
CA GLU A 453 -11.38 4.79 -5.50
C GLU A 453 -12.37 3.88 -6.21
N THR A 454 -13.24 3.19 -5.44
CA THR A 454 -14.33 2.38 -6.00
C THR A 454 -15.31 3.22 -6.82
N ASP A 455 -15.67 4.41 -6.32
CA ASP A 455 -16.55 5.33 -7.05
C ASP A 455 -15.88 5.85 -8.33
N LEU A 456 -14.59 6.16 -8.28
CA LEU A 456 -13.79 6.60 -9.44
C LEU A 456 -13.77 5.55 -10.54
N VAL A 457 -13.47 4.30 -10.20
CA VAL A 457 -13.48 3.17 -11.15
C VAL A 457 -14.86 3.04 -11.83
N ASN A 458 -15.93 3.15 -11.04
CA ASN A 458 -17.30 3.03 -11.56
C ASN A 458 -17.67 4.22 -12.48
N MET A 459 -17.40 5.46 -12.07
CA MET A 459 -17.78 6.65 -12.86
C MET A 459 -16.96 6.84 -14.12
N THR A 460 -15.71 6.32 -14.12
CA THR A 460 -14.80 6.42 -15.28
C THR A 460 -14.71 5.14 -16.09
N ARG A 461 -15.46 4.08 -15.73
CA ARG A 461 -15.39 2.74 -16.33
C ARG A 461 -13.98 2.13 -16.30
N GLY A 462 -13.25 2.41 -15.20
CA GLY A 462 -11.89 1.91 -15.00
C GLY A 462 -10.79 2.74 -15.67
N LEU A 463 -11.11 3.86 -16.32
CA LEU A 463 -10.13 4.71 -16.99
C LEU A 463 -9.55 5.82 -16.08
N GLY A 464 -10.20 6.10 -14.94
CA GLY A 464 -9.73 7.12 -14.02
C GLY A 464 -8.59 6.59 -13.14
N VAL A 465 -7.59 7.41 -12.94
CA VAL A 465 -6.46 7.14 -12.05
C VAL A 465 -6.41 8.20 -10.96
N MET A 466 -6.12 7.78 -9.73
CA MET A 466 -5.93 8.70 -8.61
C MET A 466 -4.65 8.42 -7.84
N SER A 467 -4.12 9.46 -7.24
CA SER A 467 -3.13 9.37 -6.18
C SER A 467 -3.38 10.46 -5.15
N HIS A 468 -3.03 10.20 -3.91
CA HIS A 468 -3.20 11.19 -2.85
C HIS A 468 -2.00 11.18 -1.89
N LEU A 469 -1.87 12.26 -1.12
CA LEU A 469 -0.77 12.49 -0.20
C LEU A 469 -1.25 13.26 1.00
N PHE A 470 -0.76 12.87 2.17
CA PHE A 470 -0.94 13.69 3.35
C PHE A 470 -0.40 15.11 3.10
N HIS A 471 -1.23 16.09 3.38
CA HIS A 471 -0.88 17.50 3.25
C HIS A 471 -0.67 18.12 4.62
N GLU A 472 -1.72 18.19 5.43
CA GLU A 472 -1.68 18.76 6.78
C GLU A 472 -2.90 18.31 7.60
N TYR A 473 -2.92 18.69 8.89
CA TYR A 473 -4.14 18.66 9.69
C TYR A 473 -4.88 19.98 9.57
N GLY A 474 -6.08 19.97 9.00
CA GLY A 474 -6.94 21.13 8.82
C GLY A 474 -8.23 21.05 9.63
N PRO A 475 -9.02 22.15 9.66
CA PRO A 475 -10.30 22.18 10.36
C PRO A 475 -11.28 21.14 9.83
N ASP A 476 -12.10 20.56 10.70
CA ASP A 476 -13.18 19.63 10.33
C ASP A 476 -14.15 20.31 9.34
N ARG A 477 -14.33 19.72 8.17
CA ARG A 477 -15.15 20.23 7.05
C ARG A 477 -16.63 19.83 7.13
N GLY A 478 -17.08 19.31 8.27
CA GLY A 478 -18.47 18.93 8.51
C GLY A 478 -18.82 17.53 7.99
N GLU A 479 -20.07 17.16 7.96
CA GLU A 479 -20.54 15.81 7.68
C GLU A 479 -20.32 15.39 6.21
N ILE A 480 -19.81 14.17 6.03
CA ILE A 480 -19.67 13.49 4.73
C ILE A 480 -20.50 12.20 4.80
N VAL A 481 -21.49 12.08 3.92
CA VAL A 481 -22.34 10.88 3.84
C VAL A 481 -21.58 9.76 3.13
N ALA A 482 -21.27 8.70 3.87
CA ALA A 482 -20.45 7.62 3.37
C ALA A 482 -21.23 6.57 2.57
N ARG A 483 -22.40 6.15 3.07
CA ARG A 483 -23.27 5.14 2.43
C ARG A 483 -24.71 5.64 2.47
N LYS A 484 -25.37 5.65 1.31
CA LYS A 484 -26.77 6.06 1.19
C LYS A 484 -27.75 4.93 1.55
N ASN A 485 -27.38 3.69 1.26
CA ASN A 485 -28.26 2.53 1.37
C ASN A 485 -28.08 1.81 2.72
N GLY A 486 -29.19 1.33 3.30
CA GLY A 486 -29.18 0.51 4.50
C GLY A 486 -28.81 -0.96 4.21
N SER A 487 -28.83 -1.78 5.25
CA SER A 487 -28.52 -3.22 5.19
C SER A 487 -29.77 -4.07 5.35
N LEU A 488 -29.83 -5.21 4.62
CA LEU A 488 -30.75 -6.30 4.88
C LEU A 488 -30.11 -7.22 5.92
N VAL A 489 -30.64 -7.22 7.15
CA VAL A 489 -30.04 -7.90 8.30
C VAL A 489 -30.83 -9.14 8.66
N SER A 490 -30.15 -10.31 8.77
CA SER A 490 -30.81 -11.54 9.17
C SER A 490 -31.34 -11.46 10.60
N MET A 491 -32.57 -11.92 10.79
CA MET A 491 -33.20 -12.05 12.10
C MET A 491 -33.20 -13.50 12.65
N GLU A 492 -32.71 -14.45 11.87
CA GLU A 492 -32.73 -15.88 12.18
C GLU A 492 -31.37 -16.53 11.88
N ASP A 493 -31.13 -17.64 12.58
CA ASP A 493 -30.02 -18.55 12.33
C ASP A 493 -30.48 -19.70 11.42
N GLY A 494 -29.64 -20.15 10.49
CA GLY A 494 -30.00 -21.28 9.63
C GLY A 494 -29.20 -21.29 8.32
N GLU A 495 -29.83 -21.85 7.29
CA GLU A 495 -29.32 -21.93 5.95
C GLU A 495 -30.16 -21.09 4.99
N ALA A 496 -29.53 -20.33 4.11
CA ALA A 496 -30.22 -19.47 3.14
C ALA A 496 -31.03 -20.31 2.15
N MET A 497 -32.31 -20.05 2.06
CA MET A 497 -33.25 -20.79 1.22
C MET A 497 -33.60 -19.98 -0.05
N SER A 498 -33.54 -20.59 -1.23
CA SER A 498 -33.86 -19.93 -2.51
C SER A 498 -35.22 -19.22 -2.48
N TYR A 499 -36.23 -19.83 -1.84
CA TYR A 499 -37.55 -19.24 -1.73
C TYR A 499 -37.55 -17.94 -0.90
N ALA A 500 -36.84 -17.93 0.22
CA ALA A 500 -36.75 -16.74 1.06
C ALA A 500 -35.89 -15.64 0.37
N LEU A 501 -34.78 -16.01 -0.25
CA LEU A 501 -33.92 -15.07 -0.97
C LEU A 501 -34.66 -14.40 -2.14
N ASN A 502 -35.56 -15.11 -2.83
CA ASN A 502 -36.39 -14.51 -3.88
C ASN A 502 -37.31 -13.39 -3.35
N MET A 503 -37.79 -13.51 -2.12
CA MET A 503 -38.60 -12.44 -1.47
C MET A 503 -37.71 -11.30 -0.93
N VAL A 504 -36.47 -11.61 -0.54
CA VAL A 504 -35.51 -10.64 -0.01
C VAL A 504 -34.96 -9.76 -1.14
N GLN A 505 -34.70 -10.32 -2.33
CA GLN A 505 -34.18 -9.57 -3.47
C GLN A 505 -35.13 -8.47 -3.99
N GLU A 506 -36.45 -8.56 -3.71
CA GLU A 506 -37.40 -7.49 -4.03
C GLU A 506 -37.12 -6.19 -3.22
N ARG A 507 -36.36 -6.28 -2.14
CA ARG A 507 -36.01 -5.16 -1.25
C ARG A 507 -34.65 -4.57 -1.50
N GLY A 508 -33.80 -5.25 -2.30
CA GLY A 508 -32.45 -4.80 -2.58
C GLY A 508 -31.58 -5.90 -3.19
N ARG A 509 -30.26 -5.71 -3.17
CA ARG A 509 -29.29 -6.65 -3.76
C ARG A 509 -28.85 -7.68 -2.72
N LEU A 510 -28.84 -8.95 -3.09
CA LEU A 510 -28.35 -10.04 -2.24
C LEU A 510 -26.82 -10.04 -2.15
N MET A 511 -26.28 -10.49 -1.02
CA MET A 511 -24.84 -10.72 -0.79
C MET A 511 -24.55 -12.18 -0.45
N VAL A 512 -25.58 -13.02 -0.35
CA VAL A 512 -25.49 -14.44 0.01
C VAL A 512 -26.16 -15.31 -1.04
N GLU A 513 -25.71 -16.55 -1.16
CA GLU A 513 -26.25 -17.56 -2.05
C GLU A 513 -27.11 -18.58 -1.31
N PRO A 514 -28.01 -19.30 -2.01
CA PRO A 514 -28.72 -20.44 -1.43
C PRO A 514 -27.73 -21.49 -0.88
N GLY A 515 -28.03 -22.02 0.31
CA GLY A 515 -27.19 -23.01 0.98
C GLY A 515 -26.10 -22.42 1.89
N GLU A 516 -25.89 -21.10 1.88
CA GLU A 516 -24.95 -20.46 2.80
C GLU A 516 -25.50 -20.46 4.23
N LYS A 517 -24.61 -20.67 5.20
CA LYS A 517 -24.94 -20.57 6.63
C LYS A 517 -25.13 -19.12 7.03
N ILE A 518 -26.29 -18.83 7.60
CA ILE A 518 -26.70 -17.49 8.03
C ILE A 518 -26.87 -17.49 9.55
N TYR A 519 -26.58 -16.37 10.18
CA TYR A 519 -26.86 -16.17 11.60
C TYR A 519 -27.51 -14.81 11.86
N LYS A 520 -28.14 -14.68 12.99
CA LYS A 520 -28.82 -13.45 13.43
C LYS A 520 -27.82 -12.29 13.51
N GLY A 521 -28.17 -11.16 12.89
CA GLY A 521 -27.29 -9.99 12.81
C GLY A 521 -26.30 -10.00 11.65
N MET A 522 -26.20 -11.08 10.85
CA MET A 522 -25.46 -11.12 9.62
C MET A 522 -26.14 -10.26 8.55
N ILE A 523 -25.37 -9.54 7.75
CA ILE A 523 -25.86 -8.75 6.61
C ILE A 523 -25.94 -9.68 5.41
N VAL A 524 -27.14 -9.83 4.85
CA VAL A 524 -27.43 -10.74 3.73
C VAL A 524 -27.68 -10.01 2.43
N GLY A 525 -27.70 -8.68 2.47
CA GLY A 525 -27.89 -7.84 1.29
C GLY A 525 -27.86 -6.35 1.59
N GLU A 526 -27.82 -5.57 0.52
CA GLU A 526 -27.97 -4.11 0.53
C GLU A 526 -29.44 -3.75 0.34
N ASN A 527 -29.98 -2.88 1.19
CA ASN A 527 -31.34 -2.38 1.04
C ASN A 527 -31.41 -1.31 -0.05
N ALA A 528 -32.45 -1.27 -0.83
CA ALA A 528 -32.71 -0.18 -1.79
C ALA A 528 -33.06 1.17 -1.11
N ARG A 529 -33.33 1.18 0.21
CA ARG A 529 -33.61 2.36 1.02
C ARG A 529 -32.50 2.63 2.02
N GLU A 530 -32.48 3.82 2.61
CA GLU A 530 -31.43 4.27 3.56
C GLU A 530 -31.42 3.52 4.89
N ASN A 531 -32.56 2.95 5.32
CA ASN A 531 -32.70 2.28 6.61
C ASN A 531 -32.40 0.79 6.56
N ASP A 532 -31.88 0.25 7.65
CA ASP A 532 -31.74 -1.20 7.83
C ASP A 532 -33.09 -1.87 7.99
N ILE A 533 -33.25 -3.05 7.38
CA ILE A 533 -34.46 -3.86 7.48
C ILE A 533 -34.11 -5.26 7.95
N PRO A 534 -34.80 -5.78 9.02
CA PRO A 534 -34.66 -7.18 9.39
C PRO A 534 -35.37 -8.06 8.35
N VAL A 535 -34.70 -9.12 7.93
CA VAL A 535 -35.21 -10.10 6.97
C VAL A 535 -34.99 -11.52 7.46
N ASN A 536 -35.82 -12.46 6.97
CA ASN A 536 -35.63 -13.89 7.24
C ASN A 536 -35.23 -14.63 5.96
N PRO A 537 -33.90 -14.86 5.73
CA PRO A 537 -33.38 -15.56 4.55
C PRO A 537 -33.48 -17.09 4.66
N CYS A 538 -33.85 -17.63 5.84
CA CYS A 538 -33.88 -19.06 6.13
C CYS A 538 -35.28 -19.68 6.01
N LYS A 539 -36.31 -18.86 5.62
CA LYS A 539 -37.71 -19.33 5.60
C LYS A 539 -37.95 -20.34 4.50
N ALA A 540 -38.27 -21.56 4.86
CA ALA A 540 -38.67 -22.58 3.91
C ALA A 540 -40.09 -22.34 3.35
N LYS A 541 -40.28 -22.75 2.09
CA LYS A 541 -41.63 -22.75 1.49
C LYS A 541 -42.53 -23.72 2.28
N ARG A 542 -43.64 -23.23 2.85
CA ARG A 542 -44.62 -24.12 3.44
C ARG A 542 -45.23 -25.00 2.37
N LEU A 543 -45.14 -26.31 2.55
CA LEU A 543 -45.83 -27.26 1.68
C LEU A 543 -47.34 -27.10 1.93
N THR A 544 -48.04 -26.53 0.95
CA THR A 544 -49.50 -26.53 0.91
C THR A 544 -49.95 -27.60 -0.07
N ASN A 545 -51.03 -28.33 0.27
CA ASN A 545 -51.61 -29.36 -0.59
C ASN A 545 -52.24 -28.80 -1.88
N MET A 546 -52.30 -27.49 -2.05
CA MET A 546 -52.70 -26.87 -3.31
C MET A 546 -51.51 -26.86 -4.29
N ARG A 547 -51.54 -27.72 -5.28
CA ARG A 547 -50.76 -27.58 -6.51
C ARG A 547 -51.22 -26.30 -7.23
N SER A 548 -50.61 -25.15 -6.99
CA SER A 548 -50.76 -24.04 -7.89
C SER A 548 -50.13 -24.49 -9.22
N GLN A 549 -50.95 -24.57 -10.29
CA GLN A 549 -50.49 -24.56 -11.68
C GLN A 549 -49.79 -23.20 -11.92
N GLY A 550 -48.67 -22.94 -11.29
CA GLY A 550 -47.81 -21.83 -11.59
C GLY A 550 -46.77 -22.32 -12.57
N ASP A 551 -46.61 -21.59 -13.63
CA ASP A 551 -45.61 -21.74 -14.67
C ASP A 551 -44.33 -22.37 -14.16
N GLY A 552 -43.84 -23.42 -14.86
CA GLY A 552 -42.64 -24.17 -14.47
C GLY A 552 -41.33 -23.35 -14.56
N LYS A 553 -41.39 -22.04 -14.33
CA LYS A 553 -40.26 -21.16 -14.17
C LYS A 553 -39.67 -21.40 -12.78
N GLY A 554 -38.47 -21.96 -12.73
CA GLY A 554 -37.68 -22.04 -11.48
C GLY A 554 -37.51 -20.66 -10.83
N ILE A 555 -37.25 -20.63 -9.53
CA ILE A 555 -36.91 -19.38 -8.83
C ILE A 555 -35.62 -18.83 -9.47
N GLN A 556 -35.73 -17.64 -10.06
CA GLN A 556 -34.58 -16.93 -10.63
C GLN A 556 -34.08 -15.93 -9.60
N LEU A 557 -32.84 -16.11 -9.14
CA LEU A 557 -32.15 -15.18 -8.25
C LEU A 557 -31.12 -14.40 -9.07
N ASP A 558 -31.03 -13.11 -8.78
CA ASP A 558 -29.95 -12.27 -9.31
C ASP A 558 -28.62 -12.70 -8.70
N PRO A 559 -27.50 -12.58 -9.42
CA PRO A 559 -26.17 -12.85 -8.88
C PRO A 559 -25.91 -12.01 -7.63
N PRO A 560 -25.43 -12.61 -6.54
CA PRO A 560 -25.16 -11.87 -5.31
C PRO A 560 -23.97 -10.91 -5.50
N LEU A 561 -24.01 -9.79 -4.80
CA LEU A 561 -22.92 -8.82 -4.73
C LEU A 561 -21.76 -9.45 -3.95
N ARG A 562 -20.72 -9.89 -4.65
CA ARG A 562 -19.48 -10.38 -4.04
C ARG A 562 -18.52 -9.19 -3.89
N MET A 563 -17.99 -9.01 -2.70
CA MET A 563 -17.05 -7.94 -2.39
C MET A 563 -15.66 -8.51 -2.12
N SER A 564 -14.61 -7.82 -2.61
CA SER A 564 -13.26 -8.01 -2.10
C SER A 564 -13.17 -7.52 -0.66
N LEU A 565 -12.08 -7.84 0.05
CA LEU A 565 -11.88 -7.38 1.42
C LEU A 565 -11.86 -5.84 1.49
N GLU A 566 -11.14 -5.19 0.59
CA GLU A 566 -11.02 -3.74 0.51
C GLU A 566 -12.40 -3.11 0.36
N ARG A 567 -13.16 -3.55 -0.63
CA ARG A 567 -14.52 -3.05 -0.86
C ARG A 567 -15.46 -3.31 0.31
N ALA A 568 -15.31 -4.43 1.01
CA ALA A 568 -16.11 -4.74 2.19
C ALA A 568 -15.81 -3.77 3.34
N LEU A 569 -14.53 -3.42 3.57
CA LEU A 569 -14.10 -2.47 4.58
C LEU A 569 -14.59 -1.03 4.31
N GLU A 570 -14.57 -0.61 3.04
CA GLU A 570 -15.12 0.68 2.61
C GLU A 570 -16.66 0.73 2.75
N TYR A 571 -17.32 -0.39 2.45
CA TYR A 571 -18.77 -0.48 2.36
C TYR A 571 -19.47 -0.45 3.72
N ILE A 572 -18.92 -1.11 4.75
CA ILE A 572 -19.58 -1.28 6.05
C ILE A 572 -19.85 0.05 6.76
N GLY A 573 -20.95 0.08 7.50
CA GLY A 573 -21.30 1.21 8.36
C GLY A 573 -20.53 1.24 9.69
N PRO A 574 -20.64 2.34 10.47
CA PRO A 574 -19.93 2.48 11.75
C PRO A 574 -20.33 1.44 12.79
N ASP A 575 -21.54 0.87 12.68
CA ASP A 575 -22.10 -0.15 13.58
C ASP A 575 -21.95 -1.58 13.03
N GLU A 576 -21.09 -1.77 12.02
CA GLU A 576 -20.85 -3.02 11.31
C GLU A 576 -19.40 -3.49 11.44
N TYR A 577 -19.20 -4.78 11.22
CA TYR A 577 -17.90 -5.43 11.10
C TYR A 577 -17.82 -6.24 9.80
N VAL A 578 -16.63 -6.32 9.23
CA VAL A 578 -16.26 -7.40 8.30
C VAL A 578 -15.77 -8.57 9.15
N GLU A 579 -16.42 -9.73 9.06
CA GLU A 579 -15.93 -10.99 9.59
C GLU A 579 -15.00 -11.62 8.54
N ALA A 580 -13.70 -11.50 8.77
CA ALA A 580 -12.67 -11.99 7.89
C ALA A 580 -12.15 -13.34 8.40
N THR A 581 -12.42 -14.41 7.63
CA THR A 581 -11.99 -15.78 7.92
C THR A 581 -11.17 -16.32 6.77
N PRO A 582 -10.42 -17.42 6.94
CA PRO A 582 -9.63 -18.02 5.85
C PRO A 582 -10.44 -18.32 4.58
N LYS A 583 -11.71 -18.69 4.72
CA LYS A 583 -12.55 -19.14 3.61
C LYS A 583 -13.61 -18.13 3.18
N HIS A 584 -14.10 -17.30 4.12
CA HIS A 584 -15.26 -16.45 3.89
C HIS A 584 -15.00 -15.00 4.33
N LEU A 585 -15.65 -14.08 3.63
CA LEU A 585 -15.84 -12.69 4.04
C LEU A 585 -17.34 -12.50 4.27
N ARG A 586 -17.73 -12.17 5.49
CA ARG A 586 -19.13 -11.92 5.86
C ARG A 586 -19.25 -10.54 6.47
N LEU A 587 -20.35 -9.87 6.22
CA LEU A 587 -20.67 -8.60 6.86
C LEU A 587 -21.66 -8.84 7.99
N ARG A 588 -21.47 -8.19 9.13
CA ARG A 588 -22.35 -8.34 10.29
C ARG A 588 -22.49 -7.04 11.07
N LYS A 589 -23.57 -6.93 11.82
CA LYS A 589 -23.71 -5.88 12.82
C LYS A 589 -22.78 -6.14 14.03
N LYS A 590 -22.23 -5.05 14.62
CA LYS A 590 -21.43 -5.14 15.86
C LYS A 590 -22.23 -5.80 17.00
N ILE A 591 -23.50 -5.42 17.14
CA ILE A 591 -24.42 -6.00 18.09
C ILE A 591 -25.39 -6.90 17.31
N LEU A 592 -25.34 -8.21 17.55
CA LEU A 592 -26.14 -9.18 16.79
C LEU A 592 -27.64 -9.11 17.12
N ASP A 593 -28.02 -8.81 18.37
CA ASP A 593 -29.41 -8.72 18.81
C ASP A 593 -30.05 -7.39 18.39
N GLU A 594 -31.19 -7.45 17.71
CA GLU A 594 -31.91 -6.29 17.20
C GLU A 594 -32.41 -5.35 18.31
N ASN A 595 -32.90 -5.89 19.43
CA ASN A 595 -33.40 -5.08 20.54
C ASN A 595 -32.28 -4.33 21.24
N GLN A 596 -31.09 -4.97 21.36
CA GLN A 596 -29.92 -4.34 21.91
C GLN A 596 -29.39 -3.24 20.96
N ARG A 597 -29.41 -3.43 19.63
CA ARG A 597 -29.08 -2.38 18.65
C ARG A 597 -29.98 -1.15 18.81
N LYS A 598 -31.31 -1.36 18.91
CA LYS A 598 -32.26 -0.25 19.09
C LYS A 598 -32.01 0.53 20.39
N ARG A 599 -31.67 -0.14 21.48
CA ARG A 599 -31.31 0.51 22.76
C ARG A 599 -30.01 1.26 22.67
N ALA A 600 -28.98 0.69 22.03
CA ALA A 600 -27.66 1.33 21.84
C ALA A 600 -27.73 2.56 20.93
N ALA A 601 -28.59 2.55 19.89
CA ALA A 601 -28.80 3.70 19.02
C ALA A 601 -29.41 4.92 19.76
N GLN A 602 -30.26 4.68 20.78
CA GLN A 602 -30.83 5.75 21.59
C GLN A 602 -29.84 6.39 22.58
N SER A 603 -28.70 5.74 22.87
CA SER A 603 -27.71 6.18 23.88
C SER A 603 -26.44 6.82 23.29
N ARG A 604 -26.27 6.91 21.96
CA ARG A 604 -25.02 7.39 21.32
C ARG A 604 -25.04 8.91 21.07
N ALA A 605 -24.10 9.62 21.75
CA ALA A 605 -23.51 10.87 21.24
C ALA A 605 -22.25 10.50 20.43
N PRO A 606 -21.91 11.23 19.34
CA PRO A 606 -20.72 10.92 18.54
C PRO A 606 -19.44 11.17 19.34
N LYS A 607 -18.55 10.16 19.38
CA LYS A 607 -17.19 10.29 19.97
C LYS A 607 -16.18 10.41 18.83
N ALA A 608 -15.42 11.50 18.82
CA ALA A 608 -14.26 11.64 17.93
C ALA A 608 -13.08 10.78 18.42
N VAL A 609 -12.33 10.17 17.50
CA VAL A 609 -11.09 9.45 17.79
C VAL A 609 -9.95 10.46 17.85
N LEU A 610 -9.26 10.54 18.98
CA LEU A 610 -8.15 11.47 19.21
C LEU A 610 -6.81 10.73 19.11
N ALA A 611 -5.81 11.36 18.52
CA ALA A 611 -4.43 10.88 18.42
C ALA A 611 -3.69 10.90 19.75
#